data_88c7d760c71f6235a03ed89492ab8a1e
#
_entry.id   88c7d760c71f6235a03ed89492ab8a1e
#
_cell.length_a   1.000
_cell.length_b   1.000
_cell.length_c   1.000
_cell.angle_alpha   90.00
_cell.angle_beta   90.00
_cell.angle_gamma   90.00
#
_symmetry.space_group_name_H-M   'P 1'
#
loop_
_entity.id
_entity.type
_entity.pdbx_description
1 polymer ?
#
loop_
_entity_poly.entity_id
_entity_poly.type
_entity_poly.pdbx_seq_one_letter_code
_entity_poly.pdbx_strand_id
1 'polypeptide(L)'
;MLIATSLMYSKDNWEIEKQKKAMCTWKEIGFRVISCNVLEEIEILRDVFPEVSFVELKRSGKEKTGKPFPFIYDMLQALKDNTKEEKELCGIVNSDIFLKNILITKLST
;
A
#
# COMPACT_ATOMS: atom_id res chain seq x y z
N MET A 1 3.82 11.04 -6.92
CA MET A 1 4.51 9.87 -6.35
C MET A 1 3.55 8.70 -6.21
N LEU A 2 4.01 7.52 -6.52
CA LEU A 2 3.23 6.29 -6.37
C LEU A 2 3.71 5.53 -5.13
N ILE A 3 2.78 5.21 -4.24
CA ILE A 3 3.07 4.47 -3.01
C ILE A 3 2.49 3.06 -3.14
N ALA A 4 3.32 2.06 -2.86
CA ALA A 4 2.84 0.68 -2.69
C ALA A 4 2.83 0.37 -1.20
N THR A 5 1.74 -0.22 -0.76
CA THR A 5 1.60 -0.72 0.60
C THR A 5 0.98 -2.11 0.54
N SER A 6 0.82 -2.74 1.67
CA SER A 6 0.09 -4.00 1.77
C SER A 6 -0.87 -3.87 2.95
N LEU A 7 -2.14 -3.63 2.65
CA LEU A 7 -3.17 -3.50 3.67
C LEU A 7 -3.40 -4.84 4.35
N MET A 8 -3.78 -4.80 5.61
CA MET A 8 -4.00 -6.00 6.40
C MET A 8 -5.42 -6.01 6.97
N TYR A 9 -6.08 -7.15 6.87
CA TYR A 9 -7.35 -7.34 7.54
C TYR A 9 -7.12 -7.54 9.04
N SER A 10 -7.98 -6.95 9.85
CA SER A 10 -7.97 -7.14 11.29
C SER A 10 -9.40 -7.23 11.78
N LYS A 11 -9.61 -8.04 12.82
CA LYS A 11 -10.90 -8.10 13.51
C LYS A 11 -11.11 -6.86 14.37
N ASP A 12 -10.04 -6.18 14.72
CA ASP A 12 -10.10 -4.96 15.52
C ASP A 12 -10.36 -3.76 14.61
N ASN A 13 -11.50 -3.14 14.81
CA ASN A 13 -11.92 -2.02 13.99
C ASN A 13 -10.93 -0.84 14.04
N TRP A 14 -10.28 -0.64 15.17
CA TRP A 14 -9.33 0.48 15.29
C TRP A 14 -8.10 0.29 14.39
N GLU A 15 -7.66 -0.95 14.15
CA GLU A 15 -6.55 -1.20 13.23
C GLU A 15 -6.93 -0.93 11.78
N ILE A 16 -8.18 -1.23 11.42
CA ILE A 16 -8.70 -0.90 10.09
C ILE A 16 -8.78 0.62 9.92
N GLU A 17 -9.32 1.32 10.92
CA GLU A 17 -9.42 2.78 10.87
C GLU A 17 -8.06 3.46 10.84
N LYS A 18 -7.07 2.90 11.54
CA LYS A 18 -5.71 3.41 11.52
C LYS A 18 -5.12 3.35 10.12
N GLN A 19 -5.31 2.26 9.41
CA GLN A 19 -4.84 2.13 8.03
C GLN A 19 -5.56 3.10 7.09
N LYS A 20 -6.87 3.28 7.27
CA LYS A 20 -7.64 4.25 6.49
C LYS A 20 -7.14 5.67 6.69
N LYS A 21 -6.84 6.04 7.94
CA LYS A 21 -6.31 7.36 8.26
C LYS A 21 -4.93 7.57 7.66
N ALA A 22 -4.08 6.55 7.72
CA ALA A 22 -2.74 6.61 7.12
C ALA A 22 -2.84 6.88 5.62
N MET A 23 -3.69 6.14 4.91
CA MET A 23 -3.89 6.36 3.48
C MET A 23 -4.44 7.75 3.17
N CYS A 24 -5.31 8.28 4.03
CA CYS A 24 -5.80 9.65 3.86
C CYS A 24 -4.66 10.65 3.89
N THR A 25 -3.67 10.47 4.78
CA THR A 25 -2.51 11.39 4.82
C THR A 25 -1.72 11.33 3.53
N TRP A 26 -1.57 10.15 2.93
CA TRP A 26 -0.84 10.00 1.67
C TRP A 26 -1.59 10.67 0.51
N LYS A 27 -2.91 10.48 0.46
CA LYS A 27 -3.75 11.09 -0.58
C LYS A 27 -3.81 12.61 -0.48
N GLU A 28 -3.85 13.14 0.75
CA GLU A 28 -3.84 14.59 0.99
C GLU A 28 -2.56 15.25 0.47
N ILE A 29 -1.45 14.52 0.49
CA ILE A 29 -0.17 14.99 -0.04
C ILE A 29 -0.13 14.90 -1.57
N GLY A 30 -1.09 14.20 -2.18
CA GLY A 30 -1.18 14.03 -3.62
C GLY A 30 -0.57 12.74 -4.14
N PHE A 31 -0.32 11.77 -3.27
CA PHE A 31 0.23 10.48 -3.69
C PHE A 31 -0.86 9.57 -4.24
N ARG A 32 -0.50 8.79 -5.26
CA ARG A 32 -1.31 7.67 -5.70
C ARG A 32 -0.92 6.45 -4.86
N VAL A 33 -1.89 5.64 -4.49
CA VAL A 33 -1.65 4.50 -3.59
C VAL A 33 -2.17 3.21 -4.23
N ILE A 34 -1.35 2.17 -4.21
CA ILE A 34 -1.79 0.82 -4.57
C ILE A 34 -1.51 -0.09 -3.39
N SER A 35 -2.38 -1.08 -3.18
CA SER A 35 -2.18 -2.11 -2.16
C SER A 35 -1.86 -3.43 -2.84
N CYS A 36 -0.72 -4.01 -2.49
CA CYS A 36 -0.24 -5.26 -3.06
C CYS A 36 -0.59 -6.41 -2.12
N ASN A 37 -1.47 -7.29 -2.57
CA ASN A 37 -1.98 -8.38 -1.75
C ASN A 37 -2.19 -9.62 -2.60
N VAL A 38 -2.20 -10.80 -1.97
CA VAL A 38 -2.60 -12.01 -2.66
C VAL A 38 -4.12 -12.02 -2.84
N LEU A 39 -4.62 -12.78 -3.80
CA LEU A 39 -6.03 -12.77 -4.17
C LEU A 39 -6.96 -13.06 -2.98
N GLU A 40 -6.61 -14.03 -2.15
CA GLU A 40 -7.45 -14.40 -0.99
C GLU A 40 -7.64 -13.25 -0.01
N GLU A 41 -6.65 -12.36 0.10
CA GLU A 41 -6.77 -11.17 0.94
C GLU A 41 -7.56 -10.07 0.24
N ILE A 42 -7.37 -9.91 -1.07
CA ILE A 42 -8.08 -8.88 -1.83
C ILE A 42 -9.58 -9.09 -1.73
N GLU A 43 -10.04 -10.33 -1.76
CA GLU A 43 -11.47 -10.64 -1.66
C GLU A 43 -12.08 -10.15 -0.36
N ILE A 44 -11.31 -10.18 0.73
CA ILE A 44 -11.75 -9.69 2.04
C ILE A 44 -11.58 -8.17 2.14
N LEU A 45 -10.42 -7.67 1.72
CA LEU A 45 -10.09 -6.26 1.87
C LEU A 45 -10.91 -5.34 0.95
N ARG A 46 -11.37 -5.85 -0.16
CA ARG A 46 -12.16 -5.08 -1.11
C ARG A 46 -13.42 -4.48 -0.48
N ASP A 47 -14.06 -5.22 0.42
CA ASP A 47 -15.26 -4.76 1.10
C ASP A 47 -14.95 -3.76 2.21
N VAL A 48 -13.77 -3.88 2.82
CA VAL A 48 -13.34 -3.01 3.92
C VAL A 48 -12.72 -1.72 3.41
N PHE A 49 -12.02 -1.79 2.28
CA PHE A 49 -11.35 -0.65 1.65
C PHE A 49 -11.82 -0.49 0.20
N PRO A 50 -13.07 -0.08 -0.03
CA PRO A 50 -13.65 -0.08 -1.40
C PRO A 50 -13.03 0.92 -2.36
N GLU A 51 -12.33 1.94 -1.86
CA GLU A 51 -11.71 2.98 -2.68
C GLU A 51 -10.27 2.68 -3.07
N VAL A 52 -9.72 1.58 -2.60
CA VAL A 52 -8.31 1.24 -2.81
C VAL A 52 -8.12 0.48 -4.11
N SER A 53 -7.05 0.82 -4.83
CA SER A 53 -6.62 0.07 -6.00
C SER A 53 -5.75 -1.09 -5.55
N PHE A 54 -6.22 -2.31 -5.74
CA PHE A 54 -5.48 -3.51 -5.36
C PHE A 54 -4.71 -4.06 -6.54
N VAL A 55 -3.48 -4.51 -6.27
CA VAL A 55 -2.65 -5.23 -7.23
C VAL A 55 -2.44 -6.63 -6.71
N GLU A 56 -2.87 -7.63 -7.48
CA GLU A 56 -2.71 -9.02 -7.10
C GLU A 56 -1.26 -9.45 -7.20
N LEU A 57 -0.76 -10.06 -6.12
CA LEU A 57 0.53 -10.72 -6.11
C LEU A 57 0.30 -12.23 -6.10
N LYS A 58 1.06 -12.95 -6.92
CA LYS A 58 0.90 -14.39 -7.05
C LYS A 58 1.56 -15.18 -5.94
N ARG A 59 2.48 -14.55 -5.21
CA ARG A 59 3.19 -15.20 -4.11
C ARG A 59 3.30 -14.25 -2.92
N SER A 60 3.49 -14.82 -1.74
CA SER A 60 3.67 -14.06 -0.51
C SER A 60 4.66 -14.79 0.39
N GLY A 61 4.97 -14.19 1.55
CA GLY A 61 5.81 -14.82 2.55
C GLY A 61 5.12 -15.90 3.39
N LYS A 62 3.88 -16.26 3.04
CA LYS A 62 3.08 -17.20 3.81
C LYS A 62 3.77 -18.55 4.04
N GLU A 63 4.46 -19.07 3.03
CA GLU A 63 5.16 -20.35 3.12
C GLU A 63 6.29 -20.35 4.14
N LYS A 64 6.91 -19.18 4.37
CA LYS A 64 8.02 -19.05 5.31
C LYS A 64 7.58 -18.61 6.69
N THR A 65 6.54 -17.78 6.79
CA THR A 65 6.13 -17.15 8.06
C THR A 65 4.74 -17.54 8.52
N GLY A 66 3.98 -18.24 7.68
CA GLY A 66 2.58 -18.56 7.93
C GLY A 66 1.63 -17.38 7.73
N LYS A 67 2.15 -16.23 7.35
CA LYS A 67 1.37 -15.02 7.11
C LYS A 67 1.53 -14.56 5.65
N PRO A 68 0.49 -14.01 5.02
CA PRO A 68 0.53 -13.63 3.61
C PRO A 68 1.21 -12.29 3.37
N PHE A 69 2.46 -12.13 3.82
CA PHE A 69 3.25 -10.93 3.54
C PHE A 69 3.79 -10.96 2.10
N PRO A 70 3.69 -9.87 1.36
CA PRO A 70 4.26 -9.81 0.02
C PRO A 70 5.79 -9.74 0.09
N PHE A 71 6.44 -10.25 -0.94
CA PHE A 71 7.88 -10.04 -1.10
C PHE A 71 8.13 -8.63 -1.60
N ILE A 72 9.19 -8.00 -1.10
CA ILE A 72 9.56 -6.64 -1.51
C ILE A 72 9.81 -6.57 -3.02
N TYR A 73 10.43 -7.61 -3.58
CA TYR A 73 10.67 -7.67 -5.02
C TYR A 73 9.36 -7.56 -5.82
N ASP A 74 8.32 -8.27 -5.39
CA ASP A 74 7.03 -8.25 -6.07
C ASP A 74 6.35 -6.89 -5.95
N MET A 75 6.52 -6.21 -4.83
CA MET A 75 6.00 -4.85 -4.64
C MET A 75 6.73 -3.85 -5.53
N LEU A 76 8.05 -3.99 -5.67
CA LEU A 76 8.82 -3.16 -6.59
C LEU A 76 8.39 -3.36 -8.04
N GLN A 77 8.11 -4.60 -8.42
CA GLN A 77 7.62 -4.91 -9.76
C GLN A 77 6.23 -4.30 -10.00
N ALA A 78 5.35 -4.37 -8.97
CA ALA A 78 4.03 -3.75 -9.04
C ALA A 78 4.12 -2.24 -9.22
N LEU A 79 5.04 -1.58 -8.53
CA LEU A 79 5.29 -0.15 -8.69
C LEU A 79 5.73 0.16 -10.11
N LYS A 80 6.68 -0.60 -10.64
CA LYS A 80 7.17 -0.43 -12.01
C LYS A 80 6.05 -0.56 -13.03
N ASP A 81 5.19 -1.55 -12.86
CA ASP A 81 4.10 -1.83 -13.81
C ASP A 81 2.98 -0.79 -13.75
N ASN A 82 2.87 -0.05 -12.65
CA ASN A 82 1.79 0.90 -12.43
C ASN A 82 2.21 2.37 -12.49
N THR A 83 3.48 2.66 -12.76
CA THR A 83 3.93 4.04 -12.94
C THR A 83 3.43 4.59 -14.27
N LYS A 84 3.03 5.87 -14.27
CA LYS A 84 2.55 6.54 -15.49
C LYS A 84 3.68 7.17 -16.29
N GLU A 85 4.77 7.50 -15.64
CA GLU A 85 5.93 8.15 -16.25
C GLU A 85 7.20 7.49 -15.74
N GLU A 86 8.23 7.41 -16.60
CA GLU A 86 9.51 6.80 -16.23
C GLU A 86 10.16 7.45 -15.01
N LYS A 87 9.92 8.74 -14.81
CA LYS A 87 10.53 9.51 -13.73
C LYS A 87 9.63 9.67 -12.52
N GLU A 88 8.51 8.98 -12.48
CA GLU A 88 7.62 9.04 -11.32
C GLU A 88 8.32 8.45 -10.10
N LEU A 89 8.36 9.22 -9.00
CA LEU A 89 8.91 8.74 -7.76
C LEU A 89 7.99 7.68 -7.16
N CYS A 90 8.59 6.63 -6.62
CA CYS A 90 7.86 5.50 -6.04
C CYS A 90 8.40 5.19 -4.66
N GLY A 91 7.54 4.65 -3.81
CA GLY A 91 7.95 4.24 -2.48
C GLY A 91 7.11 3.08 -1.95
N ILE A 92 7.68 2.35 -1.00
CA ILE A 92 6.98 1.30 -0.28
C ILE A 92 6.82 1.77 1.16
N VAL A 93 5.58 1.77 1.66
CA VAL A 93 5.28 2.27 2.99
C VAL A 93 4.38 1.27 3.72
N ASN A 94 4.65 1.02 4.99
CA ASN A 94 3.76 0.21 5.80
C ASN A 94 2.39 0.88 5.93
N SER A 95 1.34 0.08 6.02
CA SER A 95 -0.04 0.56 5.99
C SER A 95 -0.46 1.42 7.19
N ASP A 96 0.37 1.53 8.21
CA ASP A 96 0.09 2.30 9.41
C ASP A 96 0.99 3.54 9.58
N ILE A 97 1.72 3.94 8.54
CA ILE A 97 2.60 5.11 8.58
C ILE A 97 1.85 6.37 8.17
N PHE A 98 1.85 7.37 9.05
CA PHE A 98 1.25 8.68 8.77
C PHE A 98 2.33 9.61 8.20
N LEU A 99 2.00 10.32 7.13
CA LEU A 99 2.91 11.27 6.49
C LEU A 99 2.41 12.69 6.70
N LYS A 100 3.37 13.63 6.79
CA LYS A 100 3.06 15.05 6.95
C LYS A 100 3.53 15.84 5.72
N ASN A 101 2.75 16.83 5.32
CA ASN A 101 3.06 17.67 4.17
C ASN A 101 4.47 18.29 4.21
N ILE A 102 4.92 18.65 5.39
CA ILE A 102 6.23 19.28 5.55
C ILE A 102 7.39 18.39 5.09
N LEU A 103 7.25 17.07 5.25
CA LEU A 103 8.26 16.12 4.77
C LEU A 103 8.35 16.14 3.25
N ILE A 104 7.20 16.23 2.59
CA ILE A 104 7.14 16.24 1.13
C ILE A 104 7.77 17.52 0.57
N THR A 105 7.52 18.67 1.19
CA THR A 105 8.13 19.92 0.79
C THR A 105 9.65 19.83 0.82
N LYS A 106 10.21 19.23 1.85
CA LYS A 106 11.66 19.04 1.97
C LYS A 106 12.22 18.06 0.94
N LEU A 107 11.47 17.03 0.61
CA LEU A 107 11.91 16.03 -0.36
C LEU A 107 11.84 16.54 -1.80
N SER A 108 10.92 17.44 -2.09
CA SER A 108 10.74 17.98 -3.44
C SER A 108 11.71 19.11 -3.80
N THR A 109 12.41 19.64 -2.84
CA THR A 109 13.42 20.69 -3.05
C THR A 109 14.83 20.11 -3.06
#